data_c9135ca2eb2b28533874364bc57c819e
#
_entry.id   c9135ca2eb2b28533874364bc57c819e
#
_cell.length_a   1.000
_cell.length_b   1.000
_cell.length_c   1.000
_cell.angle_alpha   90.00
_cell.angle_beta   90.00
_cell.angle_gamma   90.00
#
_symmetry.space_group_name_H-M   'P 1'
#
loop_
_entity.id
_entity.type
_entity.pdbx_description
1 polymer ?
#
loop_
_entity_poly.entity_id
_entity_poly.type
_entity_poly.pdbx_seq_one_letter_code
_entity_poly.pdbx_strand_id
1 'polypeptide(L)'
;MIKVENKRSSCPVSTSLEIIGDTWTLVLIRNFFLGSTTFADFKKAPENIATNILSNRLKKLMKYKLIEYQLHPKNKKIKQYYLTEAGMNLYPLIYDLLIWGKNNLDMEIGPISSDFYERNKNKKRKYTIKDSISAYKKFKSSFLVN
;
A
#
# COMPACT_ATOMS: atom_id res chain seq x y z
N MET A 1 2.80 -17.86 4.14
CA MET A 1 3.49 -16.91 5.08
C MET A 1 4.82 -16.47 4.48
N ILE A 2 5.22 -15.23 4.74
CA ILE A 2 6.48 -14.64 4.23
C ILE A 2 7.65 -15.24 5.02
N LYS A 3 8.63 -15.82 4.30
CA LYS A 3 9.87 -16.31 4.93
C LYS A 3 10.82 -15.13 5.16
N VAL A 4 11.41 -15.06 6.34
CA VAL A 4 12.42 -14.08 6.72
C VAL A 4 13.69 -14.84 7.11
N GLU A 5 14.75 -14.68 6.31
CA GLU A 5 16.00 -15.42 6.48
C GLU A 5 16.89 -14.82 7.59
N ASN A 6 17.02 -13.49 7.58
CA ASN A 6 17.85 -12.76 8.55
C ASN A 6 16.98 -11.86 9.41
N LYS A 7 16.76 -12.23 10.66
CA LYS A 7 16.02 -11.44 11.63
C LYS A 7 16.95 -10.90 12.72
N ARG A 8 16.79 -9.63 12.99
CA ARG A 8 17.52 -8.93 14.06
C ARG A 8 17.14 -9.45 15.46
N SER A 9 15.90 -9.92 15.61
CA SER A 9 15.40 -10.50 16.85
C SER A 9 14.19 -11.43 16.57
N SER A 10 13.70 -12.13 17.58
CA SER A 10 12.45 -12.90 17.50
C SER A 10 11.18 -12.05 17.63
N CYS A 11 11.32 -10.75 17.81
CA CYS A 11 10.17 -9.84 17.92
C CYS A 11 9.50 -9.63 16.54
N PRO A 12 8.21 -9.94 16.39
CA PRO A 12 7.49 -9.72 15.13
C PRO A 12 7.50 -8.26 14.67
N VAL A 13 7.43 -7.30 15.59
CA VAL A 13 7.48 -5.87 15.26
C VAL A 13 8.84 -5.52 14.63
N SER A 14 9.94 -5.91 15.28
CA SER A 14 11.30 -5.68 14.76
C SER A 14 11.47 -6.31 13.37
N THR A 15 11.04 -7.56 13.21
CA THR A 15 11.16 -8.28 11.95
C THR A 15 10.29 -7.67 10.84
N SER A 16 9.07 -7.23 11.17
CA SER A 16 8.20 -6.54 10.21
C SER A 16 8.83 -5.23 9.72
N LEU A 17 9.46 -4.47 10.60
CA LEU A 17 10.12 -3.21 10.22
C LEU A 17 11.31 -3.41 9.26
N GLU A 18 11.98 -4.56 9.24
CA GLU A 18 12.99 -4.87 8.21
C GLU A 18 12.37 -4.91 6.80
N ILE A 19 11.09 -5.26 6.71
CA ILE A 19 10.37 -5.36 5.43
C ILE A 19 9.71 -4.04 5.07
N ILE A 20 8.96 -3.44 6.00
CA ILE A 20 8.07 -2.30 5.76
C ILE A 20 8.51 -0.99 6.44
N GLY A 21 9.61 -1.00 7.19
CA GLY A 21 10.02 0.13 8.04
C GLY A 21 10.73 1.28 7.32
N ASP A 22 10.94 1.18 6.01
CA ASP A 22 11.49 2.28 5.23
C ASP A 22 10.42 3.34 4.89
N THR A 23 10.85 4.53 4.54
CA THR A 23 10.00 5.69 4.25
C THR A 23 8.96 5.45 3.16
N TRP A 24 9.22 4.54 2.21
CA TRP A 24 8.44 4.43 0.98
C TRP A 24 7.47 3.25 0.94
N THR A 25 7.75 2.16 1.64
CA THR A 25 6.99 0.91 1.46
C THR A 25 5.51 1.10 1.79
N LEU A 26 5.16 1.65 2.94
CA LEU A 26 3.74 1.86 3.30
C LEU A 26 3.08 2.95 2.47
N VAL A 27 3.83 3.95 2.01
CA VAL A 27 3.33 4.97 1.05
C VAL A 27 2.93 4.31 -0.27
N LEU A 28 3.75 3.40 -0.80
CA LEU A 28 3.41 2.67 -2.02
C LEU A 28 2.20 1.74 -1.82
N ILE A 29 2.13 1.02 -0.70
CA ILE A 29 0.94 0.20 -0.38
C ILE A 29 -0.32 1.06 -0.33
N ARG A 30 -0.27 2.23 0.31
CA ARG A 30 -1.37 3.22 0.29
C ARG A 30 -1.78 3.58 -1.14
N ASN A 31 -0.82 3.83 -2.02
CA ASN A 31 -1.10 4.23 -3.39
C ASN A 31 -1.83 3.13 -4.19
N PHE A 32 -1.59 1.86 -3.90
CA PHE A 32 -2.41 0.77 -4.47
C PHE A 32 -3.89 0.92 -4.09
N PHE A 33 -4.18 1.23 -2.83
CA PHE A 33 -5.54 1.46 -2.36
C PHE A 33 -6.17 2.74 -2.95
N LEU A 34 -5.34 3.67 -3.43
CA LEU A 34 -5.77 4.87 -4.15
C LEU A 34 -5.88 4.65 -5.68
N GLY A 35 -5.67 3.43 -6.16
CA GLY A 35 -5.88 3.06 -7.56
C GLY A 35 -4.63 3.05 -8.44
N SER A 36 -3.42 3.25 -7.89
CA SER A 36 -2.18 3.11 -8.66
C SER A 36 -1.93 1.66 -9.04
N THR A 37 -1.64 1.39 -10.30
CA THR A 37 -1.35 0.04 -10.81
C THR A 37 -0.08 -0.03 -11.65
N THR A 38 0.35 1.07 -12.28
CA THR A 38 1.52 1.11 -13.14
C THR A 38 2.65 1.92 -12.53
N PHE A 39 3.88 1.73 -13.03
CA PHE A 39 5.03 2.53 -12.63
C PHE A 39 4.75 4.04 -12.78
N ALA A 40 4.12 4.43 -13.89
CA ALA A 40 3.75 5.82 -14.15
C ALA A 40 2.74 6.35 -13.12
N ASP A 41 1.79 5.53 -12.65
CA ASP A 41 0.84 5.96 -11.62
C ASP A 41 1.53 6.27 -10.30
N PHE A 42 2.46 5.41 -9.85
CA PHE A 42 3.22 5.65 -8.62
C PHE A 42 4.08 6.92 -8.69
N LYS A 43 4.58 7.27 -9.89
CA LYS A 43 5.34 8.50 -10.10
C LYS A 43 4.51 9.78 -9.97
N LYS A 44 3.19 9.70 -10.10
CA LYS A 44 2.28 10.86 -9.94
C LYS A 44 1.99 11.22 -8.49
N ALA A 45 2.37 10.37 -7.53
CA ALA A 45 2.13 10.64 -6.11
C ALA A 45 2.86 11.91 -5.64
N PRO A 46 2.23 12.72 -4.77
CA PRO A 46 2.76 14.04 -4.37
C PRO A 46 4.11 13.97 -3.64
N GLU A 47 4.44 12.83 -3.05
CA GLU A 47 5.73 12.60 -2.40
C GLU A 47 6.91 12.54 -3.37
N ASN A 48 6.65 12.50 -4.68
CA ASN A 48 7.64 12.61 -5.74
C ASN A 48 8.81 11.62 -5.62
N ILE A 49 8.50 10.33 -5.51
CA ILE A 49 9.50 9.27 -5.37
C ILE A 49 10.47 9.24 -6.58
N ALA A 50 11.76 9.14 -6.31
CA ALA A 50 12.77 8.99 -7.37
C ALA A 50 12.61 7.64 -8.11
N THR A 51 12.88 7.65 -9.41
CA THR A 51 12.68 6.48 -10.29
C THR A 51 13.44 5.24 -9.83
N ASN A 52 14.70 5.39 -9.42
CA ASN A 52 15.53 4.30 -8.90
C ASN A 52 15.00 3.76 -7.56
N ILE A 53 14.50 4.62 -6.70
CA ILE A 53 13.89 4.22 -5.42
C ILE A 53 12.62 3.44 -5.67
N LEU A 54 11.72 3.95 -6.52
CA LEU A 54 10.49 3.26 -6.88
C LEU A 54 10.77 1.86 -7.46
N SER A 55 11.68 1.77 -8.42
CA SER A 55 12.09 0.49 -9.01
C SER A 55 12.60 -0.49 -7.95
N ASN A 56 13.45 -0.02 -7.05
CA ASN A 56 13.99 -0.83 -5.95
C ASN A 56 12.89 -1.30 -5.00
N ARG A 57 11.95 -0.42 -4.63
CA ARG A 57 10.86 -0.76 -3.71
C ARG A 57 9.84 -1.74 -4.32
N LEU A 58 9.49 -1.59 -5.59
CA LEU A 58 8.63 -2.55 -6.27
C LEU A 58 9.28 -3.95 -6.32
N LYS A 59 10.60 -4.03 -6.58
CA LYS A 59 11.35 -5.30 -6.51
C LYS A 59 11.30 -5.90 -5.10
N LYS A 60 11.50 -5.08 -4.07
CA LYS A 60 11.42 -5.52 -2.66
C LYS A 60 10.03 -6.05 -2.32
N LEU A 61 8.97 -5.34 -2.71
CA LEU A 61 7.59 -5.76 -2.47
C LEU A 61 7.27 -7.10 -3.16
N MET A 62 7.76 -7.30 -4.39
CA MET A 62 7.63 -8.59 -5.09
C MET A 62 8.41 -9.71 -4.40
N LYS A 63 9.66 -9.44 -3.96
CA LYS A 63 10.48 -10.41 -3.21
C LYS A 63 9.77 -10.95 -1.99
N TYR A 64 9.09 -10.07 -1.25
CA TYR A 64 8.31 -10.45 -0.06
C TYR A 64 6.87 -10.87 -0.37
N LYS A 65 6.53 -11.05 -1.65
CA LYS A 65 5.18 -11.45 -2.09
C LYS A 65 4.05 -10.57 -1.53
N LEU A 66 4.32 -9.28 -1.38
CA LEU A 66 3.32 -8.28 -1.02
C LEU A 66 2.57 -7.76 -2.24
N ILE A 67 3.23 -7.79 -3.40
CA ILE A 67 2.64 -7.46 -4.70
C ILE A 67 3.01 -8.51 -5.74
N GLU A 68 2.20 -8.54 -6.79
CA GLU A 68 2.46 -9.24 -8.04
C GLU A 68 2.17 -8.31 -9.20
N TYR A 69 2.41 -8.76 -10.43
CA TYR A 69 2.05 -8.02 -11.63
C TYR A 69 1.56 -8.94 -12.74
N GLN A 70 0.78 -8.37 -13.64
CA GLN A 70 0.51 -8.89 -14.97
C GLN A 70 1.03 -7.92 -16.02
N LEU A 71 1.17 -8.36 -17.26
CA LEU A 71 1.43 -7.45 -18.37
C LEU A 71 0.12 -6.76 -18.76
N HIS A 72 0.18 -5.44 -18.97
CA HIS A 72 -1.01 -4.67 -19.31
C HIS A 72 -1.64 -5.19 -20.61
N PRO A 73 -2.96 -5.45 -20.67
CA PRO A 73 -3.61 -6.09 -21.82
C PRO A 73 -3.38 -5.38 -23.16
N LYS A 74 -3.37 -4.04 -23.14
CA LYS A 74 -3.21 -3.20 -24.34
C LYS A 74 -1.75 -2.86 -24.65
N ASN A 75 -0.82 -3.04 -23.73
CA ASN A 75 0.60 -2.76 -23.95
C ASN A 75 1.48 -3.67 -23.10
N LYS A 76 1.94 -4.75 -23.66
CA LYS A 76 2.76 -5.78 -23.00
C LYS A 76 4.12 -5.29 -22.47
N LYS A 77 4.54 -4.07 -22.79
CA LYS A 77 5.74 -3.45 -22.20
C LYS A 77 5.47 -2.87 -20.81
N ILE A 78 4.20 -2.68 -20.43
CA ILE A 78 3.79 -2.10 -19.16
C ILE A 78 3.42 -3.21 -18.18
N LYS A 79 4.04 -3.20 -17.01
CA LYS A 79 3.62 -4.01 -15.86
C LYS A 79 2.49 -3.33 -15.13
N GLN A 80 1.44 -4.08 -14.85
CA GLN A 80 0.31 -3.65 -14.04
C GLN A 80 0.36 -4.42 -12.72
N TYR A 81 0.74 -3.70 -11.65
CA TYR A 81 0.97 -4.28 -10.33
C TYR A 81 -0.32 -4.33 -9.51
N TYR A 82 -0.38 -5.28 -8.59
CA TYR A 82 -1.49 -5.43 -7.65
C TYR A 82 -1.05 -6.06 -6.32
N LEU A 83 -1.80 -5.78 -5.26
CA LEU A 83 -1.54 -6.35 -3.94
C LEU A 83 -1.96 -7.82 -3.88
N THR A 84 -1.14 -8.63 -3.24
CA THR A 84 -1.51 -9.97 -2.77
C THR A 84 -2.36 -9.86 -1.49
N GLU A 85 -2.87 -10.98 -0.98
CA GLU A 85 -3.54 -11.00 0.35
C GLU A 85 -2.60 -10.47 1.44
N ALA A 86 -1.31 -10.87 1.44
CA ALA A 86 -0.33 -10.36 2.41
C ALA A 86 -0.13 -8.85 2.29
N GLY A 87 -0.11 -8.30 1.07
CA GLY A 87 -0.04 -6.86 0.83
C GLY A 87 -1.29 -6.12 1.31
N MET A 88 -2.48 -6.66 1.04
CA MET A 88 -3.75 -6.08 1.52
C MET A 88 -3.85 -6.10 3.05
N ASN A 89 -3.29 -7.10 3.70
CA ASN A 89 -3.28 -7.21 5.17
C ASN A 89 -2.42 -6.14 5.86
N LEU A 90 -1.68 -5.31 5.12
CA LEU A 90 -1.01 -4.11 5.64
C LEU A 90 -1.94 -2.89 5.75
N TYR A 91 -3.14 -2.95 5.18
CA TYR A 91 -4.07 -1.80 5.23
C TYR A 91 -4.41 -1.33 6.64
N PRO A 92 -4.63 -2.20 7.64
CA PRO A 92 -4.86 -1.76 9.03
C PRO A 92 -3.77 -0.84 9.57
N LEU A 93 -2.50 -1.11 9.25
CA LEU A 93 -1.37 -0.25 9.64
C LEU A 93 -1.45 1.13 8.98
N ILE A 94 -1.85 1.19 7.71
CA ILE A 94 -2.01 2.47 6.98
C ILE A 94 -3.14 3.28 7.59
N TYR A 95 -4.26 2.65 7.90
CA TYR A 95 -5.38 3.28 8.60
C TYR A 95 -4.96 3.83 9.96
N ASP A 96 -4.27 3.02 10.76
CA ASP A 96 -3.82 3.44 12.10
C ASP A 96 -2.78 4.57 12.03
N LEU A 97 -1.89 4.57 11.03
CA LEU A 97 -0.97 5.68 10.78
C LEU A 97 -1.71 6.97 10.39
N LEU A 98 -2.75 6.88 9.57
CA LEU A 98 -3.60 8.03 9.23
C LEU A 98 -4.22 8.65 10.50
N ILE A 99 -4.81 7.80 11.34
CA ILE A 99 -5.47 8.25 12.58
C ILE A 99 -4.46 8.80 13.58
N TRP A 100 -3.33 8.12 13.76
CA TRP A 100 -2.27 8.59 14.64
C TRP A 100 -1.71 9.94 14.16
N GLY A 101 -1.42 10.06 12.86
CA GLY A 101 -0.89 11.28 12.27
C GLY A 101 -1.86 12.44 12.44
N LYS A 102 -3.16 12.22 12.15
CA LYS A 102 -4.20 13.24 12.34
C LYS A 102 -4.28 13.75 13.79
N ASN A 103 -4.10 12.86 14.77
CA ASN A 103 -4.28 13.20 16.17
C ASN A 103 -3.01 13.77 16.85
N ASN A 104 -1.82 13.56 16.25
CA ASN A 104 -0.56 13.84 16.92
C ASN A 104 0.39 14.74 16.13
N LEU A 105 0.18 14.95 14.83
CA LEU A 105 1.04 15.80 14.03
C LEU A 105 0.41 17.19 13.83
N ASP A 106 1.21 18.21 14.03
CA ASP A 106 0.85 19.60 13.70
C ASP A 106 1.08 19.83 12.19
N MET A 107 0.07 19.51 11.39
CA MET A 107 0.12 19.64 9.93
C MET A 107 -1.27 19.85 9.33
N GLU A 108 -1.32 20.52 8.20
CA GLU A 108 -2.53 20.57 7.38
C GLU A 108 -2.76 19.20 6.72
N ILE A 109 -3.99 18.69 6.85
CA ILE A 109 -4.37 17.40 6.27
C ILE A 109 -4.88 17.63 4.86
N GLY A 110 -4.25 16.98 3.89
CA GLY A 110 -4.63 17.06 2.48
C GLY A 110 -6.06 16.57 2.20
N PRO A 111 -6.68 17.02 1.09
CA PRO A 111 -8.11 16.82 0.81
C PRO A 111 -8.52 15.34 0.72
N ILE A 112 -7.68 14.46 0.18
CA ILE A 112 -7.99 13.02 0.06
C ILE A 112 -8.13 12.39 1.44
N SER A 113 -7.18 12.66 2.35
CA SER A 113 -7.20 12.11 3.71
C SER A 113 -8.32 12.73 4.55
N SER A 114 -8.57 14.04 4.39
CA SER A 114 -9.66 14.74 5.05
C SER A 114 -11.02 14.18 4.64
N ASP A 115 -11.28 14.02 3.35
CA ASP A 115 -12.52 13.44 2.82
C ASP A 115 -12.72 11.98 3.28
N PHE A 116 -11.66 11.17 3.22
CA PHE A 116 -11.72 9.80 3.73
C PHE A 116 -12.08 9.76 5.22
N TYR A 117 -11.46 10.62 6.03
CA TYR A 117 -11.74 10.72 7.46
C TYR A 117 -13.20 11.12 7.71
N GLU A 118 -13.68 12.20 7.07
CA GLU A 118 -15.06 12.68 7.24
C GLU A 118 -16.11 11.63 6.88
N ARG A 119 -15.90 10.90 5.79
CA ARG A 119 -16.81 9.80 5.39
C ARG A 119 -16.82 8.62 6.35
N ASN A 120 -15.78 8.42 7.14
CA ASN A 120 -15.61 7.24 7.99
C ASN A 120 -15.58 7.54 9.49
N LYS A 121 -15.60 8.80 9.93
CA LYS A 121 -15.43 9.19 11.35
C LYS A 121 -16.42 8.54 12.32
N ASN A 122 -17.64 8.22 11.85
CA ASN A 122 -18.67 7.58 12.65
C ASN A 122 -18.69 6.04 12.50
N LYS A 123 -17.84 5.47 11.66
CA LYS A 123 -17.70 4.02 11.53
C LYS A 123 -16.70 3.46 12.54
N LYS A 124 -17.00 2.29 13.07
CA LYS A 124 -15.99 1.53 13.84
C LYS A 124 -14.83 1.13 12.93
N ARG A 125 -13.59 1.22 13.44
CA ARG A 125 -12.34 0.88 12.76
C ARG A 125 -12.44 -0.40 11.91
N LYS A 126 -12.97 -1.49 12.49
CA LYS A 126 -13.08 -2.79 11.81
C LYS A 126 -13.90 -2.74 10.53
N TYR A 127 -14.95 -1.92 10.48
CA TYR A 127 -15.79 -1.79 9.28
C TYR A 127 -15.13 -0.93 8.21
N THR A 128 -14.48 0.16 8.61
CA THR A 128 -13.71 0.99 7.65
C THR A 128 -12.61 0.18 6.98
N ILE A 129 -11.86 -0.60 7.75
CA ILE A 129 -10.81 -1.48 7.22
C ILE A 129 -11.39 -2.54 6.28
N LYS A 130 -12.47 -3.23 6.70
CA LYS A 130 -13.16 -4.23 5.89
C LYS A 130 -13.65 -3.65 4.57
N ASP A 131 -14.31 -2.50 4.61
CA ASP A 131 -14.88 -1.85 3.43
C ASP A 131 -13.77 -1.42 2.45
N SER A 132 -12.66 -0.87 2.95
CA SER A 132 -11.53 -0.46 2.12
C SER A 132 -10.84 -1.65 1.44
N ILE A 133 -10.63 -2.74 2.16
CA ILE A 133 -10.05 -3.97 1.58
C ILE A 133 -11.01 -4.57 0.55
N SER A 134 -12.31 -4.61 0.84
CA SER A 134 -13.33 -5.11 -0.09
C SER A 134 -13.42 -4.27 -1.36
N ALA A 135 -13.35 -2.94 -1.23
CA ALA A 135 -13.30 -2.03 -2.36
C ALA A 135 -12.06 -2.26 -3.23
N TYR A 136 -10.90 -2.45 -2.61
CA TYR A 136 -9.68 -2.77 -3.34
C TYR A 136 -9.77 -4.13 -4.06
N LYS A 137 -10.31 -5.17 -3.42
CA LYS A 137 -10.51 -6.49 -4.06
C LYS A 137 -11.39 -6.38 -5.29
N LYS A 138 -12.48 -5.62 -5.21
CA LYS A 138 -13.37 -5.36 -6.35
C LYS A 138 -12.64 -4.60 -7.46
N PHE A 139 -11.89 -3.55 -7.13
CA PHE A 139 -11.07 -2.81 -8.09
C PHE A 139 -10.04 -3.73 -8.76
N LYS A 140 -9.28 -4.51 -7.98
CA LYS A 140 -8.30 -5.45 -8.51
C LYS A 140 -8.93 -6.44 -9.49
N SER A 141 -10.08 -7.02 -9.16
CA SER A 141 -10.80 -7.96 -10.02
C SER A 141 -11.27 -7.33 -11.33
N SER A 142 -11.46 -6.00 -11.37
CA SER A 142 -11.93 -5.32 -12.58
C SER A 142 -10.88 -5.23 -13.69
N PHE A 143 -9.61 -5.39 -13.38
CA PHE A 143 -8.53 -5.30 -14.37
C PHE A 143 -7.67 -6.56 -14.50
N LEU A 144 -7.74 -7.51 -13.56
CA LEU A 144 -7.01 -8.77 -13.70
C LEU A 144 -7.61 -9.58 -14.85
N VAL A 145 -6.72 -10.05 -15.72
CA VAL A 145 -7.07 -11.00 -16.78
C VAL A 145 -7.07 -12.39 -16.15
N ASN A 146 -8.21 -13.07 -16.19
CA ASN A 146 -8.36 -14.47 -15.78
C ASN A 146 -7.62 -15.40 -16.75
#